data_a22ed485f8ecf82998ff3ecb92ea7888
#
_entry.id   a22ed485f8ecf82998ff3ecb92ea7888
#
_cell.length_a   1.000
_cell.length_b   1.000
_cell.length_c   1.000
_cell.angle_alpha   90.00
_cell.angle_beta   90.00
_cell.angle_gamma   90.00
#
_symmetry.space_group_name_H-M   'P 1'
#
loop_
_entity.id
_entity.type
_entity.pdbx_description
1 polymer ?
#
loop_
_entity_poly.entity_id
_entity_poly.type
_entity_poly.pdbx_seq_one_letter_code
_entity_poly.pdbx_strand_id
1 'polypeptide(L)'
;MAVPFPKCEGIQGEFYLTVDDKLHEHVAPLSDDLPLSVYTQSYRHAAREHIPLHWHSDVQLTWVYEGALDYTVEGGSLALTPDDLLLVNAGHLHGSRTVQGDTRTLCINFASEQLFPPALLRRYICPLLEDAAFSHAVLPLRAEW
;
A
#
# COMPACT_ATOMS: atom_id res chain seq x y z
N MET A 1 -10.91 -13.01 18.84
CA MET A 1 -10.07 -11.86 19.19
C MET A 1 -9.96 -10.98 17.97
N ALA A 2 -10.31 -9.70 18.07
CA ALA A 2 -10.11 -8.79 16.94
C ALA A 2 -8.60 -8.69 16.66
N VAL A 3 -8.22 -8.84 15.39
CA VAL A 3 -6.86 -8.60 14.94
C VAL A 3 -6.54 -7.14 15.23
N PRO A 4 -5.45 -6.81 15.93
CA PRO A 4 -5.10 -5.42 16.18
C PRO A 4 -4.62 -4.77 14.89
N PHE A 5 -5.49 -3.99 14.26
CA PHE A 5 -5.15 -3.19 13.10
C PHE A 5 -4.39 -1.94 13.52
N PRO A 6 -3.41 -1.48 12.72
CA PRO A 6 -2.82 -0.18 12.91
C PRO A 6 -3.87 0.91 12.68
N LYS A 7 -3.68 2.02 13.39
CA LYS A 7 -4.49 3.21 13.17
C LYS A 7 -4.17 3.81 11.81
N CYS A 8 -5.20 4.04 11.01
CA CYS A 8 -5.11 4.77 9.75
C CYS A 8 -5.69 6.18 9.91
N GLU A 9 -5.04 7.18 9.35
CA GLU A 9 -5.46 8.56 9.38
C GLU A 9 -5.32 9.20 8.00
N GLY A 10 -6.46 9.49 7.39
CA GLY A 10 -6.57 10.20 6.11
C GLY A 10 -7.04 11.64 6.29
N ILE A 11 -7.23 12.35 5.18
CA ILE A 11 -7.73 13.74 5.16
C ILE A 11 -9.12 13.84 5.80
N GLN A 12 -9.93 12.79 5.70
CA GLN A 12 -11.29 12.75 6.27
C GLN A 12 -11.33 12.25 7.72
N GLY A 13 -10.18 12.01 8.35
CA GLY A 13 -10.05 11.56 9.72
C GLY A 13 -9.56 10.11 9.86
N GLU A 14 -9.74 9.55 11.05
CA GLU A 14 -9.31 8.19 11.38
C GLU A 14 -10.25 7.14 10.78
N PHE A 15 -9.67 6.05 10.32
CA PHE A 15 -10.42 4.88 9.84
C PHE A 15 -9.64 3.59 10.09
N TYR A 16 -10.32 2.46 9.92
CA TYR A 16 -9.70 1.14 9.90
C TYR A 16 -9.96 0.48 8.55
N LEU A 17 -8.96 -0.26 8.07
CA LEU A 17 -9.10 -1.05 6.85
C LEU A 17 -10.23 -2.06 7.01
N THR A 18 -11.06 -2.18 5.98
CA THR A 18 -12.14 -3.15 5.94
C THR A 18 -11.88 -4.12 4.79
N VAL A 19 -11.78 -5.39 5.14
CA VAL A 19 -11.49 -6.49 4.20
C VAL A 19 -12.66 -7.47 4.25
N ASP A 20 -13.21 -7.83 3.09
CA ASP A 20 -14.29 -8.78 2.97
C ASP A 20 -13.82 -10.26 3.07
N ASP A 21 -14.74 -11.20 2.94
CA ASP A 21 -14.47 -12.65 3.01
C ASP A 21 -13.62 -13.17 1.83
N LYS A 22 -13.45 -12.40 0.78
CA LYS A 22 -12.56 -12.67 -0.36
C LYS A 22 -11.22 -11.96 -0.27
N LEU A 23 -10.91 -11.42 0.88
CA LEU A 23 -9.71 -10.62 1.14
C LEU A 23 -9.65 -9.33 0.30
N HIS A 24 -10.78 -8.85 -0.20
CA HIS A 24 -10.84 -7.62 -0.97
C HIS A 24 -11.06 -6.42 -0.05
N GLU A 25 -10.18 -5.43 -0.17
CA GLU A 25 -10.32 -4.11 0.44
C GLU A 25 -11.02 -3.15 -0.51
N HIS A 26 -12.07 -2.50 -0.03
CA HIS A 26 -12.74 -1.43 -0.76
C HIS A 26 -12.10 -0.09 -0.41
N VAL A 27 -11.14 0.35 -1.22
CA VAL A 27 -10.45 1.63 -1.03
C VAL A 27 -11.39 2.77 -1.40
N ALA A 28 -11.61 3.69 -0.47
CA ALA A 28 -12.40 4.89 -0.72
C ALA A 28 -11.51 6.03 -1.23
N PRO A 29 -11.80 6.63 -2.41
CA PRO A 29 -11.04 7.79 -2.90
C PRO A 29 -11.29 9.02 -2.02
N LEU A 30 -10.37 10.00 -2.10
CA LEU A 30 -10.49 11.29 -1.39
C LEU A 30 -11.74 12.06 -1.80
N SER A 31 -12.10 12.00 -3.08
CA SER A 31 -13.30 12.57 -3.65
C SER A 31 -13.63 11.90 -4.98
N ASP A 32 -14.83 12.14 -5.50
CA ASP A 32 -15.25 11.63 -6.81
C ASP A 32 -14.37 12.18 -7.95
N ASP A 33 -13.82 13.39 -7.78
CA ASP A 33 -12.99 14.06 -8.78
C ASP A 33 -11.51 13.67 -8.70
N LEU A 34 -11.07 13.05 -7.60
CA LEU A 34 -9.68 12.69 -7.36
C LEU A 34 -9.57 11.19 -7.03
N PRO A 35 -9.24 10.36 -8.02
CA PRO A 35 -9.25 8.90 -7.88
C PRO A 35 -7.99 8.39 -7.16
N LEU A 36 -7.70 8.95 -6.00
CA LEU A 36 -6.62 8.51 -5.13
C LEU A 36 -7.02 8.63 -3.66
N SER A 37 -6.40 7.81 -2.83
CA SER A 37 -6.50 7.85 -1.38
C SER A 37 -5.12 8.06 -0.78
N VAL A 38 -4.98 8.98 0.17
CA VAL A 38 -3.72 9.27 0.87
C VAL A 38 -3.96 9.17 2.36
N TYR A 39 -3.18 8.35 3.04
CA TYR A 39 -3.32 8.16 4.49
C TYR A 39 -2.02 7.71 5.13
N THR A 40 -1.89 7.94 6.42
CA THR A 40 -0.82 7.40 7.25
C THR A 40 -1.31 6.18 8.02
N GLN A 41 -0.41 5.24 8.28
CA GLN A 41 -0.65 4.13 9.20
C GLN A 41 0.35 4.21 10.35
N SER A 42 -0.13 3.99 11.55
CA SER A 42 0.68 3.93 12.77
C SER A 42 0.54 2.56 13.40
N TYR A 43 1.62 1.80 13.40
CA TYR A 43 1.69 0.45 13.95
C TYR A 43 2.33 0.49 15.33
N ARG A 44 1.65 -0.06 16.31
CA ARG A 44 2.22 -0.29 17.64
C ARG A 44 2.83 -1.68 17.72
N HIS A 45 4.14 -1.74 17.87
CA HIS A 45 4.88 -3.01 17.93
C HIS A 45 4.47 -3.86 19.13
N ALA A 46 4.34 -3.25 20.29
CA ALA A 46 3.91 -3.94 21.53
C ALA A 46 2.52 -4.57 21.42
N ALA A 47 1.63 -4.00 20.60
CA ALA A 47 0.30 -4.53 20.32
C ALA A 47 0.30 -5.56 19.14
N ARG A 48 1.43 -5.79 18.50
CA ARG A 48 1.56 -6.67 17.32
C ARG A 48 0.62 -6.29 16.19
N GLU A 49 0.42 -4.99 16.01
CA GLU A 49 -0.45 -4.48 14.95
C GLU A 49 0.10 -4.84 13.58
N HIS A 50 -0.79 -5.24 12.70
CA HIS A 50 -0.45 -5.66 11.34
C HIS A 50 -1.63 -5.43 10.41
N ILE A 51 -1.35 -5.32 9.12
CA ILE A 51 -2.34 -5.36 8.05
C ILE A 51 -2.39 -6.80 7.54
N PRO A 52 -3.53 -7.50 7.66
CA PRO A 52 -3.65 -8.86 7.15
C PRO A 52 -3.53 -8.89 5.63
N LEU A 53 -3.36 -10.08 5.07
CA LEU A 53 -3.35 -10.27 3.62
C LEU A 53 -4.68 -9.82 3.03
N HIS A 54 -4.60 -8.94 2.05
CA HIS A 54 -5.73 -8.40 1.29
C HIS A 54 -5.25 -7.99 -0.10
N TRP A 55 -6.20 -7.67 -0.96
CA TRP A 55 -5.95 -7.10 -2.29
C TRP A 55 -6.97 -6.01 -2.59
N HIS A 56 -6.65 -5.13 -3.50
CA HIS A 56 -7.53 -4.10 -4.04
C HIS A 56 -7.20 -3.80 -5.50
N SER A 57 -8.12 -3.12 -6.18
CA SER A 57 -7.98 -2.79 -7.62
C SER A 57 -7.05 -1.60 -7.88
N ASP A 58 -6.64 -0.89 -6.86
CA ASP A 58 -5.75 0.25 -6.96
C ASP A 58 -4.29 -0.18 -6.94
N VAL A 59 -3.43 0.61 -7.57
CA VAL A 59 -1.99 0.57 -7.33
C VAL A 59 -1.70 1.25 -6.00
N GLN A 60 -0.83 0.65 -5.18
CA GLN A 60 -0.44 1.21 -3.90
C GLN A 60 1.03 1.60 -3.87
N LEU A 61 1.29 2.79 -3.34
CA LEU A 61 2.60 3.22 -2.90
C LEU A 61 2.64 3.24 -1.37
N THR A 62 3.67 2.66 -0.79
CA THR A 62 3.90 2.66 0.65
C THR A 62 5.31 3.14 0.96
N TRP A 63 5.41 4.22 1.70
CA TRP A 63 6.67 4.74 2.23
C TRP A 63 6.71 4.56 3.73
N VAL A 64 7.73 3.84 4.22
CA VAL A 64 8.03 3.77 5.66
C VAL A 64 8.89 4.98 6.01
N TYR A 65 8.38 5.91 6.82
CA TYR A 65 9.16 7.07 7.22
C TYR A 65 9.68 6.98 8.68
N GLU A 66 9.20 6.01 9.46
CA GLU A 66 9.68 5.70 10.80
C GLU A 66 9.52 4.21 11.09
N GLY A 67 10.53 3.59 11.68
CA GLY A 67 10.52 2.15 12.03
C GLY A 67 10.90 1.23 10.88
N ALA A 68 10.33 0.03 10.85
CA ALA A 68 10.54 -0.96 9.79
C ALA A 68 9.36 -1.92 9.68
N LEU A 69 9.04 -2.34 8.46
CA LEU A 69 8.00 -3.31 8.17
C LEU A 69 8.58 -4.58 7.53
N ASP A 70 8.03 -5.71 7.92
CA ASP A 70 8.02 -6.93 7.12
C ASP A 70 6.77 -6.91 6.27
N TYR A 71 6.95 -6.82 4.96
CA TYR A 71 5.88 -6.69 3.98
C TYR A 71 5.80 -7.94 3.14
N THR A 72 4.61 -8.49 2.97
CA THR A 72 4.37 -9.69 2.15
C THR A 72 3.64 -9.30 0.88
N VAL A 73 4.15 -9.74 -0.27
CA VAL A 73 3.47 -9.62 -1.57
C VAL A 73 3.52 -10.97 -2.26
N GLU A 74 2.35 -11.51 -2.65
CA GLU A 74 2.22 -12.81 -3.33
C GLU A 74 3.02 -13.95 -2.66
N GLY A 75 3.05 -13.96 -1.32
CA GLY A 75 3.78 -14.94 -0.52
C GLY A 75 5.29 -14.71 -0.37
N GLY A 76 5.85 -13.71 -1.05
CA GLY A 76 7.23 -13.25 -0.84
C GLY A 76 7.33 -12.23 0.29
N SER A 77 8.42 -12.23 1.04
CA SER A 77 8.67 -11.32 2.16
C SER A 77 9.69 -10.25 1.80
N LEU A 78 9.41 -9.00 2.16
CA LEU A 78 10.24 -7.83 1.92
C LEU A 78 10.47 -7.10 3.23
N ALA A 79 11.72 -6.73 3.53
CA ALA A 79 12.03 -5.83 4.63
C ALA A 79 12.03 -4.38 4.10
N LEU A 80 11.16 -3.53 4.62
CA LEU A 80 11.08 -2.11 4.27
C LEU A 80 11.62 -1.26 5.41
N THR A 81 12.46 -0.30 5.05
CA THR A 81 13.07 0.69 5.94
C THR A 81 12.71 2.11 5.49
N PRO A 82 13.04 3.17 6.26
CA PRO A 82 12.74 4.55 5.86
C PRO A 82 13.35 5.01 4.53
N ASP A 83 14.28 4.25 3.98
CA ASP A 83 14.89 4.56 2.69
C ASP A 83 14.17 3.92 1.50
N ASP A 84 13.09 3.19 1.76
CA ASP A 84 12.39 2.41 0.74
C ASP A 84 10.98 2.96 0.45
N LEU A 85 10.65 2.97 -0.83
CA LEU A 85 9.29 3.16 -1.33
C LEU A 85 8.86 1.87 -2.03
N LEU A 86 7.80 1.24 -1.53
CA LEU A 86 7.21 0.05 -2.15
C LEU A 86 6.06 0.45 -3.06
N LEU A 87 6.09 -0.05 -4.29
CA LEU A 87 4.94 -0.08 -5.19
C LEU A 87 4.37 -1.49 -5.22
N VAL A 88 3.08 -1.64 -4.94
CA VAL A 88 2.33 -2.90 -5.13
C VAL A 88 1.35 -2.71 -6.29
N ASN A 89 1.40 -3.62 -7.25
CA ASN A 89 0.52 -3.58 -8.41
C ASN A 89 -0.92 -3.96 -8.02
N ALA A 90 -1.88 -3.45 -8.77
CA ALA A 90 -3.31 -3.72 -8.58
C ALA A 90 -3.63 -5.22 -8.62
N GLY A 91 -4.52 -5.66 -7.74
CA GLY A 91 -4.99 -7.05 -7.69
C GLY A 91 -4.06 -8.05 -7.03
N HIS A 92 -2.88 -7.64 -6.56
CA HIS A 92 -1.92 -8.54 -5.90
C HIS A 92 -2.14 -8.61 -4.39
N LEU A 93 -2.08 -9.83 -3.86
CA LEU A 93 -2.27 -10.11 -2.43
C LEU A 93 -1.07 -9.60 -1.63
N HIS A 94 -1.34 -8.76 -0.63
CA HIS A 94 -0.29 -8.16 0.19
C HIS A 94 -0.74 -7.91 1.63
N GLY A 95 0.23 -7.72 2.52
CA GLY A 95 0.02 -7.41 3.93
C GLY A 95 1.32 -6.98 4.60
N SER A 96 1.24 -6.51 5.84
CA SER A 96 2.40 -5.97 6.52
C SER A 96 2.33 -6.11 8.04
N ARG A 97 3.48 -6.18 8.68
CA ARG A 97 3.61 -6.17 10.14
C ARG A 97 4.86 -5.41 10.56
N THR A 98 4.80 -4.81 11.75
CA THR A 98 5.98 -4.20 12.34
C THR A 98 6.97 -5.27 12.81
N VAL A 99 8.25 -5.04 12.59
CA VAL A 99 9.34 -5.97 12.95
C VAL A 99 10.13 -5.48 14.16
N GLN A 100 10.36 -4.18 14.21
CA GLN A 100 11.19 -3.55 15.22
C GLN A 100 10.67 -2.16 15.58
N GLY A 101 10.13 -2.05 16.80
CA GLY A 101 9.59 -0.80 17.30
C GLY A 101 8.30 -0.36 16.60
N ASP A 102 7.75 0.75 17.04
CA ASP A 102 6.59 1.36 16.42
C ASP A 102 6.96 1.87 15.02
N THR A 103 6.04 1.74 14.09
CA THR A 103 6.30 2.04 12.68
C THR A 103 5.23 2.97 12.13
N ARG A 104 5.64 3.90 11.29
CA ARG A 104 4.75 4.83 10.60
C ARG A 104 4.99 4.81 9.10
N THR A 105 3.90 4.80 8.35
CA THR A 105 3.92 4.78 6.89
C THR A 105 3.04 5.86 6.30
N LEU A 106 3.37 6.30 5.11
CA LEU A 106 2.48 7.04 4.22
C LEU A 106 2.10 6.11 3.07
N CYS A 107 0.79 5.97 2.87
CA CYS A 107 0.23 5.17 1.79
C CYS A 107 -0.53 6.05 0.80
N ILE A 108 -0.37 5.74 -0.48
CA ILE A 108 -1.13 6.35 -1.58
C ILE A 108 -1.69 5.21 -2.43
N ASN A 109 -3.01 5.13 -2.52
CA ASN A 109 -3.70 4.20 -3.41
C ASN A 109 -4.34 4.99 -4.55
N PHE A 110 -4.22 4.51 -5.78
CA PHE A 110 -4.80 5.19 -6.94
C PHE A 110 -5.26 4.23 -8.03
N ALA A 111 -6.38 4.58 -8.65
CA ALA A 111 -6.88 3.93 -9.84
C ALA A 111 -6.16 4.53 -11.06
N SER A 112 -5.18 3.81 -11.61
CA SER A 112 -4.31 4.30 -12.69
C SER A 112 -5.09 4.74 -13.92
N GLU A 113 -6.15 4.01 -14.27
CA GLU A 113 -7.01 4.30 -15.43
C GLU A 113 -7.76 5.64 -15.30
N GLN A 114 -8.00 6.10 -14.08
CA GLN A 114 -8.68 7.36 -13.82
C GLN A 114 -7.69 8.52 -13.59
N LEU A 115 -6.47 8.20 -13.15
CA LEU A 115 -5.46 9.21 -12.79
C LEU A 115 -4.67 9.72 -13.98
N PHE A 116 -4.36 8.86 -14.95
CA PHE A 116 -3.47 9.19 -16.08
C PHE A 116 -4.24 9.46 -17.36
N PRO A 117 -3.80 10.44 -18.18
CA PRO A 117 -4.32 10.63 -19.52
C PRO A 117 -4.19 9.37 -20.38
N PRO A 118 -5.17 9.04 -21.26
CA PRO A 118 -5.17 7.79 -22.01
C PRO A 118 -3.90 7.51 -22.84
N ALA A 119 -3.23 8.56 -23.33
CA ALA A 119 -1.99 8.40 -24.10
C ALA A 119 -0.83 7.91 -23.22
N LEU A 120 -0.68 8.44 -22.01
CA LEU A 120 0.34 8.01 -21.06
C LEU A 120 0.00 6.62 -20.51
N LEU A 121 -1.27 6.40 -20.20
CA LEU A 121 -1.74 5.12 -19.70
C LEU A 121 -1.37 3.99 -20.67
N ARG A 122 -1.77 4.07 -21.94
CA ARG A 122 -1.50 3.03 -22.95
C ARG A 122 -0.02 2.83 -23.24
N ARG A 123 0.77 3.91 -23.23
CA ARG A 123 2.17 3.83 -23.67
C ARG A 123 3.12 3.37 -22.57
N TYR A 124 2.88 3.76 -21.32
CA TYR A 124 3.85 3.57 -20.24
C TYR A 124 3.32 2.81 -19.04
N ILE A 125 2.03 2.94 -18.74
CA ILE A 125 1.45 2.40 -17.51
C ILE A 125 0.86 1.01 -17.73
N CYS A 126 -0.06 0.84 -18.67
CA CYS A 126 -0.67 -0.46 -18.95
C CYS A 126 0.33 -1.57 -19.24
N PRO A 127 1.36 -1.37 -20.07
CA PRO A 127 2.34 -2.44 -20.33
C PRO A 127 3.03 -2.97 -19.08
N LEU A 128 3.19 -2.10 -18.06
CA LEU A 128 3.77 -2.49 -16.78
C LEU A 128 2.74 -3.15 -15.87
N LEU A 129 1.57 -2.53 -15.69
CA LEU A 129 0.57 -3.00 -14.73
C LEU A 129 -0.16 -4.28 -15.20
N GLU A 130 -0.25 -4.50 -16.50
CA GLU A 130 -0.86 -5.71 -17.10
C GLU A 130 0.12 -6.89 -17.21
N ASP A 131 1.41 -6.67 -16.94
CA ASP A 131 2.38 -7.75 -16.89
C ASP A 131 2.12 -8.63 -15.66
N ALA A 132 1.69 -9.86 -15.87
CA ALA A 132 1.40 -10.82 -14.82
C ALA A 132 2.63 -11.16 -13.93
N ALA A 133 3.84 -10.92 -14.43
CA ALA A 133 5.07 -11.09 -13.66
C ALA A 133 5.38 -9.90 -12.74
N PHE A 134 4.72 -8.76 -12.93
CA PHE A 134 4.96 -7.55 -12.16
C PHE A 134 3.98 -7.42 -10.99
N SER A 135 4.36 -7.95 -9.83
CA SER A 135 3.56 -7.82 -8.59
C SER A 135 3.92 -6.57 -7.78
N HIS A 136 5.19 -6.21 -7.73
CA HIS A 136 5.68 -5.08 -6.93
C HIS A 136 7.06 -4.62 -7.38
N ALA A 137 7.46 -3.45 -6.90
CA ALA A 137 8.84 -2.94 -6.99
C ALA A 137 9.21 -2.17 -5.72
N VAL A 138 10.44 -2.34 -5.26
CA VAL A 138 11.02 -1.52 -4.19
C VAL A 138 11.93 -0.48 -4.84
N LEU A 139 11.67 0.80 -4.56
CA LEU A 139 12.41 1.93 -5.07
C LEU A 139 13.21 2.54 -3.91
N PRO A 140 14.54 2.42 -3.90
CA PRO A 140 15.36 3.05 -2.85
C PRO A 140 15.36 4.57 -3.02
N LEU A 141 14.91 5.29 -2.00
CA LEU A 141 14.77 6.76 -2.06
C LEU A 141 16.11 7.51 -2.10
N ARG A 142 17.20 6.83 -1.71
CA ARG A 142 18.56 7.39 -1.71
C ARG A 142 19.43 6.92 -2.87
N ALA A 143 18.85 6.26 -3.88
CA ALA A 143 19.62 5.89 -5.06
C ALA A 143 20.01 7.14 -5.85
N GLU A 144 21.26 7.20 -6.29
CA GLU A 144 21.66 8.15 -7.32
C GLU A 144 21.11 7.65 -8.65
N TRP A 145 20.23 8.43 -9.27
CA TRP A 145 19.58 8.13 -10.55
C TRP A 145 20.39 8.68 -11.71
#